data_24a87402ee04107f6a81e456c593be03
#
_entry.id   24a87402ee04107f6a81e456c593be03
#
_cell.length_a   1.000
_cell.length_b   1.000
_cell.length_c   1.000
_cell.angle_alpha   90.00
_cell.angle_beta   90.00
_cell.angle_gamma   90.00
#
_symmetry.space_group_name_H-M   'P 1'
#
loop_
_entity.id
_entity.type
_entity.pdbx_description
1 polymer ?
#
loop_
_entity_poly.entity_id
_entity_poly.type
_entity_poly.pdbx_seq_one_letter_code
_entity_poly.pdbx_strand_id
1 'polypeptide(L)'
;MAVSKTRKLLVDVARQLFAKQGFESTTMNDIAALSSKGRRTLYTYFKSKEEVYYAVIQTELERLSERMEEVANKPIAPEEKLVQLVFAHLSVIKEAVFRNGNLRAEFFRDVWKVETVRKNFDKNEINLIRRIMNEGNDQGNFEIRNVRLMAEIFHFCLKGCEVPFIYGRYAAQNEEELYPYVRNMIMKQLKK
;
A
#
# COMPACT_ATOMS: atom_id res chain seq x y z
N MET A 1 20.67 2.34 -4.07
CA MET A 1 21.60 2.38 -2.91
C MET A 1 21.03 1.52 -1.79
N ALA A 2 21.83 0.63 -1.18
CA ALA A 2 21.38 -0.18 -0.05
C ALA A 2 21.00 0.73 1.14
N VAL A 3 19.78 0.58 1.65
CA VAL A 3 19.34 1.34 2.82
C VAL A 3 20.17 0.92 4.03
N SER A 4 20.78 1.89 4.74
CA SER A 4 21.59 1.64 5.92
C SER A 4 20.82 0.83 6.97
N LYS A 5 21.45 -0.21 7.56
CA LYS A 5 20.87 -1.01 8.66
C LYS A 5 20.40 -0.12 9.82
N THR A 6 21.15 0.95 10.11
CA THR A 6 20.77 1.92 11.14
C THR A 6 19.51 2.69 10.78
N ARG A 7 19.35 3.12 9.52
CA ARG A 7 18.13 3.82 9.08
C ARG A 7 16.89 2.90 9.22
N LYS A 8 16.99 1.63 8.80
CA LYS A 8 15.90 0.64 8.97
C LYS A 8 15.52 0.49 10.44
N LEU A 9 16.50 0.30 11.33
CA LEU A 9 16.26 0.18 12.77
C LEU A 9 15.53 1.41 13.34
N LEU A 10 15.95 2.63 12.96
CA LEU A 10 15.31 3.87 13.42
C LEU A 10 13.85 3.97 12.96
N VAL A 11 13.57 3.60 11.72
CA VAL A 11 12.20 3.57 11.16
C VAL A 11 11.35 2.52 11.87
N ASP A 12 11.85 1.31 12.10
CA ASP A 12 11.11 0.24 12.79
C ASP A 12 10.79 0.61 14.23
N VAL A 13 11.74 1.20 14.96
CA VAL A 13 11.52 1.69 16.33
C VAL A 13 10.49 2.82 16.36
N ALA A 14 10.60 3.78 15.44
CA ALA A 14 9.63 4.87 15.35
C ALA A 14 8.23 4.35 15.04
N ARG A 15 8.09 3.38 14.11
CA ARG A 15 6.83 2.72 13.81
C ARG A 15 6.19 2.11 15.06
N GLN A 16 6.97 1.39 15.88
CA GLN A 16 6.49 0.79 17.13
C GLN A 16 6.01 1.85 18.12
N LEU A 17 6.75 2.94 18.30
CA LEU A 17 6.36 4.05 19.18
C LEU A 17 5.10 4.75 18.68
N PHE A 18 5.04 5.08 17.39
CA PHE A 18 3.86 5.70 16.80
C PHE A 18 2.63 4.80 16.92
N ALA A 19 2.78 3.49 16.71
CA ALA A 19 1.68 2.53 16.86
C ALA A 19 1.19 2.43 18.31
N LYS A 20 2.10 2.53 19.29
CA LYS A 20 1.79 2.37 20.72
C LYS A 20 1.17 3.62 21.34
N GLN A 21 1.75 4.77 21.09
CA GLN A 21 1.40 6.03 21.81
C GLN A 21 0.96 7.18 20.90
N GLY A 22 0.92 6.96 19.58
CA GLY A 22 0.57 7.98 18.60
C GLY A 22 1.74 8.85 18.15
N PHE A 23 1.53 9.57 17.05
CA PHE A 23 2.54 10.48 16.49
C PHE A 23 2.81 11.67 17.43
N GLU A 24 1.76 12.30 17.96
CA GLU A 24 1.90 13.52 18.78
C GLU A 24 2.68 13.26 20.07
N SER A 25 2.40 12.13 20.74
CA SER A 25 3.04 11.78 22.02
C SER A 25 4.45 11.19 21.87
N THR A 26 4.92 10.93 20.65
CA THR A 26 6.26 10.41 20.39
C THR A 26 7.24 11.54 20.11
N THR A 27 8.41 11.48 20.72
CA THR A 27 9.49 12.44 20.51
C THR A 27 10.71 11.82 19.81
N MET A 28 11.55 12.66 19.20
CA MET A 28 12.85 12.22 18.66
C MET A 28 13.75 11.59 19.74
N ASN A 29 13.60 12.02 21.01
CA ASN A 29 14.33 11.43 22.12
C ASN A 29 13.89 9.99 22.40
N ASP A 30 12.59 9.72 22.36
CA ASP A 30 12.04 8.38 22.59
C ASP A 30 12.56 7.42 21.52
N ILE A 31 12.59 7.87 20.25
CA ILE A 31 13.12 7.07 19.12
C ILE A 31 14.60 6.78 19.33
N ALA A 32 15.40 7.78 19.70
CA ALA A 32 16.82 7.61 19.96
C ALA A 32 17.08 6.64 21.13
N ALA A 33 16.35 6.81 22.24
CA ALA A 33 16.47 5.96 23.42
C ALA A 33 16.11 4.50 23.11
N LEU A 34 14.94 4.25 22.52
CA LEU A 34 14.48 2.89 22.24
C LEU A 34 15.34 2.18 21.18
N SER A 35 15.88 2.92 20.20
CA SER A 35 16.78 2.37 19.19
C SER A 35 18.21 2.10 19.70
N SER A 36 18.53 2.45 20.93
CA SER A 36 19.88 2.43 21.49
C SER A 36 20.89 3.20 20.63
N LYS A 37 20.42 4.25 19.92
CA LYS A 37 21.24 5.14 19.12
C LYS A 37 21.27 6.53 19.74
N GLY A 38 22.43 7.18 19.67
CA GLY A 38 22.57 8.56 20.13
C GLY A 38 21.69 9.51 19.32
N ARG A 39 21.18 10.60 19.93
CA ARG A 39 20.43 11.65 19.24
C ARG A 39 21.16 12.16 17.98
N ARG A 40 22.47 12.36 18.06
CA ARG A 40 23.29 12.80 16.93
C ARG A 40 23.15 11.83 15.75
N THR A 41 23.18 10.53 15.99
CA THR A 41 22.97 9.50 14.95
C THR A 41 21.60 9.61 14.33
N LEU A 42 20.53 9.75 15.14
CA LEU A 42 19.18 9.93 14.62
C LEU A 42 19.07 11.16 13.71
N TYR A 43 19.59 12.31 14.16
CA TYR A 43 19.57 13.56 13.37
C TYR A 43 20.46 13.54 12.12
N THR A 44 21.39 12.58 12.00
CA THR A 44 22.13 12.35 10.76
C THR A 44 21.21 11.76 9.65
N TYR A 45 20.18 10.99 10.04
CA TYR A 45 19.27 10.33 9.10
C TYR A 45 17.96 11.10 8.89
N PHE A 46 17.47 11.79 9.92
CA PHE A 46 16.15 12.45 9.92
C PHE A 46 16.23 13.80 10.65
N LYS A 47 15.82 14.86 9.97
CA LYS A 47 15.86 16.22 10.53
C LYS A 47 14.71 16.47 11.50
N SER A 48 13.59 15.75 11.35
CA SER A 48 12.38 15.93 12.16
C SER A 48 11.63 14.62 12.37
N LYS A 49 10.66 14.65 13.29
CA LYS A 49 9.73 13.54 13.56
C LYS A 49 8.86 13.23 12.34
N GLU A 50 8.49 14.27 11.59
CA GLU A 50 7.72 14.16 10.36
C GLU A 50 8.50 13.39 9.29
N GLU A 51 9.80 13.63 9.13
CA GLU A 51 10.64 12.87 8.20
C GLU A 51 10.69 11.38 8.57
N VAL A 52 10.77 11.07 9.86
CA VAL A 52 10.70 9.68 10.34
C VAL A 52 9.33 9.06 10.02
N TYR A 53 8.25 9.82 10.27
CA TYR A 53 6.89 9.40 9.97
C TYR A 53 6.69 9.07 8.46
N TYR A 54 7.17 9.96 7.59
CA TYR A 54 7.12 9.69 6.14
C TYR A 54 7.94 8.47 5.75
N ALA A 55 9.08 8.24 6.40
CA ALA A 55 9.87 7.03 6.15
C ALA A 55 9.15 5.75 6.60
N VAL A 56 8.36 5.80 7.68
CA VAL A 56 7.49 4.69 8.09
C VAL A 56 6.43 4.42 7.03
N ILE A 57 5.71 5.45 6.57
CA ILE A 57 4.70 5.31 5.50
C ILE A 57 5.33 4.74 4.23
N GLN A 58 6.46 5.29 3.81
CA GLN A 58 7.19 4.83 2.63
C GLN A 58 7.53 3.34 2.72
N THR A 59 7.98 2.87 3.88
CA THR A 59 8.30 1.45 4.09
C THR A 59 7.06 0.54 3.94
N GLU A 60 5.88 0.98 4.40
CA GLU A 60 4.65 0.22 4.21
C GLU A 60 4.21 0.20 2.73
N LEU A 61 4.36 1.32 2.01
CA LEU A 61 4.07 1.38 0.58
C LEU A 61 5.05 0.55 -0.27
N GLU A 62 6.33 0.49 0.13
CA GLU A 62 7.33 -0.38 -0.50
C GLU A 62 6.94 -1.87 -0.37
N ARG A 63 6.50 -2.30 0.81
CA ARG A 63 5.99 -3.68 1.02
C ARG A 63 4.76 -3.99 0.16
N LEU A 64 3.85 -3.02 0.04
CA LEU A 64 2.69 -3.17 -0.84
C LEU A 64 3.13 -3.32 -2.30
N SER A 65 4.05 -2.45 -2.76
CA SER A 65 4.60 -2.53 -4.13
C SER A 65 5.24 -3.88 -4.42
N GLU A 66 6.06 -4.40 -3.49
CA GLU A 66 6.70 -5.71 -3.60
C GLU A 66 5.65 -6.82 -3.75
N ARG A 67 4.62 -6.81 -2.91
CA ARG A 67 3.54 -7.82 -2.94
C ARG A 67 2.74 -7.78 -4.25
N MET A 68 2.46 -6.59 -4.75
CA MET A 68 1.73 -6.42 -6.01
C MET A 68 2.59 -6.87 -7.21
N GLU A 69 3.89 -6.57 -7.21
CA GLU A 69 4.83 -7.02 -8.24
C GLU A 69 4.96 -8.55 -8.25
N GLU A 70 4.99 -9.20 -7.07
CA GLU A 70 4.94 -10.67 -6.97
C GLU A 70 3.70 -11.24 -7.67
N VAL A 71 2.52 -10.64 -7.44
CA VAL A 71 1.27 -11.07 -8.07
C VAL A 71 1.33 -10.90 -9.59
N ALA A 72 1.80 -9.74 -10.06
CA ALA A 72 1.88 -9.44 -11.49
C ALA A 72 2.83 -10.37 -12.25
N ASN A 73 3.86 -10.90 -11.58
CA ASN A 73 4.84 -11.81 -12.17
C ASN A 73 4.47 -13.29 -12.05
N LYS A 74 3.32 -13.64 -11.47
CA LYS A 74 2.86 -15.04 -11.42
C LYS A 74 2.58 -15.59 -12.83
N PRO A 75 2.86 -16.88 -13.08
CA PRO A 75 2.54 -17.54 -14.36
C PRO A 75 1.06 -17.97 -14.38
N ILE A 76 0.14 -17.02 -14.26
CA ILE A 76 -1.32 -17.22 -14.26
C ILE A 76 -1.96 -16.27 -15.28
N ALA A 77 -3.22 -16.54 -15.62
CA ALA A 77 -3.97 -15.71 -16.57
C ALA A 77 -4.07 -14.25 -16.13
N PRO A 78 -4.00 -13.27 -17.05
CA PRO A 78 -4.03 -11.84 -16.75
C PRO A 78 -5.24 -11.40 -15.91
N GLU A 79 -6.42 -11.97 -16.19
CA GLU A 79 -7.63 -11.72 -15.41
C GLU A 79 -7.49 -12.15 -13.95
N GLU A 80 -6.83 -13.29 -13.73
CA GLU A 80 -6.59 -13.81 -12.39
C GLU A 80 -5.55 -12.98 -11.64
N LYS A 81 -4.53 -12.46 -12.37
CA LYS A 81 -3.59 -11.47 -11.80
C LYS A 81 -4.31 -10.24 -11.29
N LEU A 82 -5.27 -9.68 -12.05
CA LEU A 82 -6.05 -8.51 -11.62
C LEU A 82 -6.88 -8.80 -10.37
N VAL A 83 -7.53 -9.97 -10.28
CA VAL A 83 -8.29 -10.36 -9.10
C VAL A 83 -7.39 -10.48 -7.88
N GLN A 84 -6.26 -11.23 -8.01
CA GLN A 84 -5.31 -11.39 -6.91
C GLN A 84 -4.64 -10.08 -6.50
N LEU A 85 -4.45 -9.15 -7.44
CA LEU A 85 -3.90 -7.84 -7.18
C LEU A 85 -4.85 -7.00 -6.31
N VAL A 86 -6.17 -7.05 -6.56
CA VAL A 86 -7.18 -6.40 -5.70
C VAL A 86 -7.04 -6.87 -4.26
N PHE A 87 -7.04 -8.19 -4.03
CA PHE A 87 -6.96 -8.74 -2.67
C PHE A 87 -5.59 -8.50 -2.03
N ALA A 88 -4.50 -8.60 -2.79
CA ALA A 88 -3.16 -8.29 -2.29
C ALA A 88 -3.07 -6.83 -1.82
N HIS A 89 -3.60 -5.87 -2.61
CA HIS A 89 -3.66 -4.47 -2.23
C HIS A 89 -4.47 -4.26 -0.94
N LEU A 90 -5.71 -4.72 -0.93
CA LEU A 90 -6.62 -4.51 0.20
C LEU A 90 -6.10 -5.15 1.49
N SER A 91 -5.56 -6.38 1.41
CA SER A 91 -5.04 -7.10 2.57
C SER A 91 -3.78 -6.42 3.14
N VAL A 92 -2.83 -6.00 2.29
CA VAL A 92 -1.60 -5.32 2.77
C VAL A 92 -1.92 -3.96 3.38
N ILE A 93 -2.85 -3.19 2.78
CA ILE A 93 -3.28 -1.91 3.37
C ILE A 93 -3.97 -2.14 4.72
N LYS A 94 -4.86 -3.14 4.82
CA LYS A 94 -5.50 -3.52 6.07
C LYS A 94 -4.47 -3.91 7.14
N GLU A 95 -3.52 -4.78 6.80
CA GLU A 95 -2.43 -5.17 7.70
C GLU A 95 -1.59 -3.97 8.14
N ALA A 96 -1.23 -3.06 7.22
CA ALA A 96 -0.48 -1.85 7.54
C ALA A 96 -1.24 -0.96 8.52
N VAL A 97 -2.55 -0.76 8.32
CA VAL A 97 -3.40 0.02 9.22
C VAL A 97 -3.47 -0.62 10.61
N PHE A 98 -3.66 -1.94 10.70
CA PHE A 98 -3.72 -2.63 12.00
C PHE A 98 -2.37 -2.67 12.71
N ARG A 99 -1.27 -2.90 11.98
CA ARG A 99 0.09 -2.90 12.53
C ARG A 99 0.50 -1.56 13.10
N ASN A 100 0.01 -0.48 12.51
CA ASN A 100 0.35 0.88 12.92
C ASN A 100 -0.62 1.47 13.97
N GLY A 101 -1.57 0.70 14.48
CA GLY A 101 -2.37 1.01 15.68
C GLY A 101 -2.93 2.43 15.73
N ASN A 102 -2.42 3.26 16.65
CA ASN A 102 -2.87 4.64 16.84
C ASN A 102 -2.58 5.58 15.65
N LEU A 103 -1.66 5.23 14.73
CA LEU A 103 -1.47 5.97 13.47
C LEU A 103 -2.66 5.87 12.52
N ARG A 104 -3.58 4.93 12.77
CA ARG A 104 -4.77 4.70 11.95
C ARG A 104 -5.59 5.97 11.72
N ALA A 105 -5.86 6.73 12.78
CA ALA A 105 -6.63 7.96 12.68
C ALA A 105 -5.88 9.07 11.95
N GLU A 106 -4.57 9.15 12.14
CA GLU A 106 -3.69 10.13 11.51
C GLU A 106 -3.47 9.83 10.03
N PHE A 107 -3.38 8.55 9.64
CA PHE A 107 -3.26 8.09 8.25
C PHE A 107 -4.43 8.56 7.37
N PHE A 108 -5.62 8.67 7.95
CA PHE A 108 -6.81 9.18 7.27
C PHE A 108 -7.05 10.69 7.48
N ARG A 109 -6.51 11.29 8.56
CA ARG A 109 -6.71 12.71 8.88
C ARG A 109 -5.79 13.63 8.09
N ASP A 110 -4.53 13.21 7.84
CA ASP A 110 -3.52 14.00 7.13
C ASP A 110 -3.38 13.56 5.65
N VAL A 111 -4.51 13.47 4.96
CA VAL A 111 -4.59 13.01 3.54
C VAL A 111 -3.56 13.72 2.65
N TRP A 112 -3.35 15.03 2.81
CA TRP A 112 -2.43 15.81 1.99
C TRP A 112 -0.96 15.44 2.17
N LYS A 113 -0.53 15.13 3.39
CA LYS A 113 0.85 14.72 3.68
C LYS A 113 1.12 13.29 3.18
N VAL A 114 0.16 12.41 3.39
CA VAL A 114 0.22 11.02 2.91
C VAL A 114 0.13 10.97 1.39
N GLU A 115 -0.69 11.81 0.76
CA GLU A 115 -0.85 11.91 -0.69
C GLU A 115 0.49 12.20 -1.40
N THR A 116 1.30 13.10 -0.84
CA THR A 116 2.63 13.40 -1.41
C THR A 116 3.53 12.17 -1.45
N VAL A 117 3.53 11.35 -0.38
CA VAL A 117 4.32 10.11 -0.31
C VAL A 117 3.71 9.03 -1.21
N ARG A 118 2.39 8.94 -1.29
CA ARG A 118 1.66 7.95 -2.11
C ARG A 118 1.77 8.21 -3.61
N LYS A 119 2.00 9.43 -4.05
CA LYS A 119 1.99 9.80 -5.48
C LYS A 119 2.89 8.90 -6.36
N ASN A 120 4.08 8.57 -5.89
CA ASN A 120 4.97 7.67 -6.62
C ASN A 120 4.47 6.22 -6.60
N PHE A 121 3.91 5.78 -5.47
CA PHE A 121 3.30 4.48 -5.33
C PHE A 121 2.11 4.35 -6.29
N ASP A 122 1.16 5.29 -6.28
CA ASP A 122 -0.02 5.30 -7.14
C ASP A 122 0.37 5.20 -8.63
N LYS A 123 1.39 5.97 -9.05
CA LYS A 123 1.92 5.90 -10.41
C LYS A 123 2.47 4.52 -10.77
N ASN A 124 3.21 3.90 -9.86
CA ASN A 124 3.77 2.56 -10.08
C ASN A 124 2.66 1.51 -10.14
N GLU A 125 1.66 1.60 -9.26
CA GLU A 125 0.50 0.70 -9.26
C GLU A 125 -0.29 0.80 -10.57
N ILE A 126 -0.60 2.01 -11.04
CA ILE A 126 -1.27 2.22 -12.33
C ILE A 126 -0.46 1.61 -13.47
N ASN A 127 0.87 1.77 -13.47
CA ASN A 127 1.75 1.16 -14.46
C ASN A 127 1.71 -0.38 -14.42
N LEU A 128 1.64 -0.96 -13.23
CA LEU A 128 1.55 -2.39 -13.03
C LEU A 128 0.22 -2.94 -13.55
N ILE A 129 -0.90 -2.31 -13.18
CA ILE A 129 -2.23 -2.64 -13.69
C ILE A 129 -2.25 -2.55 -15.22
N ARG A 130 -1.68 -1.48 -15.79
CA ARG A 130 -1.58 -1.30 -17.25
C ARG A 130 -0.77 -2.41 -17.92
N ARG A 131 0.31 -2.88 -17.30
CA ARG A 131 1.12 -4.01 -17.80
C ARG A 131 0.29 -5.29 -17.90
N ILE A 132 -0.47 -5.61 -16.85
CA ILE A 132 -1.34 -6.80 -16.83
C ILE A 132 -2.48 -6.67 -17.85
N MET A 133 -3.07 -5.49 -17.99
CA MET A 133 -4.14 -5.26 -18.97
C MET A 133 -3.63 -5.37 -20.42
N ASN A 134 -2.42 -4.86 -20.71
CA ASN A 134 -1.79 -5.06 -22.03
C ASN A 134 -1.52 -6.54 -22.30
N GLU A 135 -0.96 -7.26 -21.31
CA GLU A 135 -0.75 -8.72 -21.42
C GLU A 135 -2.06 -9.44 -21.77
N GLY A 136 -3.18 -9.04 -21.12
CA GLY A 136 -4.49 -9.62 -21.40
C GLY A 136 -5.03 -9.28 -22.81
N ASN A 137 -4.79 -8.07 -23.31
CA ASN A 137 -5.12 -7.70 -24.69
C ASN A 137 -4.28 -8.50 -25.70
N ASP A 138 -2.96 -8.62 -25.47
CA ASP A 138 -2.04 -9.33 -26.36
C ASP A 138 -2.36 -10.82 -26.45
N GLN A 139 -2.85 -11.41 -25.34
CA GLN A 139 -3.29 -12.82 -25.29
C GLN A 139 -4.74 -13.01 -25.77
N GLY A 140 -5.47 -11.94 -26.10
CA GLY A 140 -6.87 -12.01 -26.51
C GLY A 140 -7.87 -12.28 -25.38
N ASN A 141 -7.42 -12.19 -24.11
CA ASN A 141 -8.26 -12.35 -22.91
C ASN A 141 -9.15 -11.13 -22.66
N PHE A 142 -8.66 -9.93 -23.06
CA PHE A 142 -9.34 -8.65 -22.89
C PHE A 142 -9.55 -7.95 -24.24
N GLU A 143 -10.53 -7.01 -24.26
CA GLU A 143 -10.76 -6.08 -25.37
C GLU A 143 -10.81 -4.64 -24.84
N ILE A 144 -9.70 -4.15 -24.29
CA ILE A 144 -9.60 -2.83 -23.70
C ILE A 144 -9.04 -1.85 -24.73
N ARG A 145 -9.87 -0.92 -25.24
CA ARG A 145 -9.46 0.09 -26.25
C ARG A 145 -8.48 1.11 -25.69
N ASN A 146 -8.72 1.62 -24.48
CA ASN A 146 -7.87 2.59 -23.81
C ASN A 146 -7.36 2.03 -22.49
N VAL A 147 -6.29 1.23 -22.57
CA VAL A 147 -5.69 0.57 -21.40
C VAL A 147 -5.20 1.56 -20.35
N ARG A 148 -4.68 2.72 -20.78
CA ARG A 148 -4.23 3.76 -19.83
C ARG A 148 -5.38 4.26 -18.95
N LEU A 149 -6.47 4.68 -19.59
CA LEU A 149 -7.64 5.20 -18.87
C LEU A 149 -8.28 4.11 -18.00
N MET A 150 -8.38 2.88 -18.52
CA MET A 150 -8.95 1.75 -17.75
C MET A 150 -8.10 1.42 -16.52
N ALA A 151 -6.77 1.47 -16.61
CA ALA A 151 -5.89 1.25 -15.48
C ALA A 151 -6.02 2.36 -14.42
N GLU A 152 -6.16 3.61 -14.83
CA GLU A 152 -6.41 4.74 -13.92
C GLU A 152 -7.77 4.57 -13.20
N ILE A 153 -8.85 4.23 -13.93
CA ILE A 153 -10.17 3.98 -13.35
C ILE A 153 -10.11 2.81 -12.36
N PHE A 154 -9.47 1.70 -12.75
CA PHE A 154 -9.32 0.52 -11.91
C PHE A 154 -8.60 0.85 -10.59
N HIS A 155 -7.49 1.58 -10.67
CA HIS A 155 -6.75 2.04 -9.50
C HIS A 155 -7.61 2.90 -8.55
N PHE A 156 -8.34 3.89 -9.06
CA PHE A 156 -9.18 4.75 -8.22
C PHE A 156 -10.38 4.01 -7.63
N CYS A 157 -10.96 3.04 -8.35
CA CYS A 157 -11.99 2.16 -7.80
C CYS A 157 -11.41 1.32 -6.65
N LEU A 158 -10.21 0.77 -6.82
CA LEU A 158 -9.52 -0.01 -5.78
C LEU A 158 -9.22 0.84 -4.54
N LYS A 159 -8.71 2.06 -4.70
CA LYS A 159 -8.54 3.02 -3.59
C LYS A 159 -9.85 3.31 -2.86
N GLY A 160 -10.97 3.44 -3.58
CA GLY A 160 -12.30 3.62 -2.99
C GLY A 160 -12.75 2.43 -2.14
N CYS A 161 -12.25 1.23 -2.42
CA CYS A 161 -12.53 0.02 -1.66
C CYS A 161 -11.71 -0.12 -0.37
N GLU A 162 -10.61 0.63 -0.18
CA GLU A 162 -9.72 0.50 0.99
C GLU A 162 -10.48 0.69 2.32
N VAL A 163 -11.16 1.80 2.47
CA VAL A 163 -11.84 2.15 3.72
C VAL A 163 -12.96 1.16 4.07
N PRO A 164 -13.90 0.81 3.15
CA PRO A 164 -14.89 -0.21 3.42
C PRO A 164 -14.29 -1.57 3.82
N PHE A 165 -13.20 -1.98 3.16
CA PHE A 165 -12.53 -3.25 3.44
C PHE A 165 -11.86 -3.27 4.82
N ILE A 166 -11.13 -2.21 5.16
CA ILE A 166 -10.43 -2.08 6.45
C ILE A 166 -11.42 -2.15 7.61
N TYR A 167 -12.59 -1.50 7.46
CA TYR A 167 -13.60 -1.41 8.52
C TYR A 167 -14.66 -2.51 8.48
N GLY A 168 -14.54 -3.50 7.57
CA GLY A 168 -15.51 -4.57 7.45
C GLY A 168 -16.92 -4.08 7.09
N ARG A 169 -17.02 -3.08 6.19
CA ARG A 169 -18.32 -2.49 5.79
C ARG A 169 -19.00 -3.23 4.64
N TYR A 170 -18.32 -4.22 4.06
CA TYR A 170 -18.95 -5.12 3.09
C TYR A 170 -19.88 -6.10 3.80
N ALA A 171 -20.95 -6.51 3.12
CA ALA A 171 -21.86 -7.54 3.62
C ALA A 171 -21.19 -8.93 3.71
N ALA A 172 -20.10 -9.15 2.94
CA ALA A 172 -19.29 -10.36 3.00
C ALA A 172 -18.54 -10.47 4.33
N GLN A 173 -18.52 -11.68 4.92
CA GLN A 173 -17.89 -11.92 6.22
C GLN A 173 -16.35 -12.08 6.11
N ASN A 174 -15.87 -12.53 4.95
CA ASN A 174 -14.45 -12.79 4.68
C ASN A 174 -14.09 -12.59 3.21
N GLU A 175 -12.80 -12.72 2.89
CA GLU A 175 -12.29 -12.57 1.53
C GLU A 175 -12.79 -13.68 0.58
N GLU A 176 -12.98 -14.90 1.07
CA GLU A 176 -13.45 -16.03 0.26
C GLU A 176 -14.86 -15.79 -0.25
N GLU A 177 -15.72 -15.18 0.56
CA GLU A 177 -17.07 -14.80 0.17
C GLU A 177 -17.06 -13.62 -0.84
N LEU A 178 -16.15 -12.67 -0.69
CA LEU A 178 -16.04 -11.50 -1.57
C LEU A 178 -15.42 -11.85 -2.94
N TYR A 179 -14.52 -12.85 -2.97
CA TYR A 179 -13.73 -13.21 -4.15
C TYR A 179 -14.57 -13.45 -5.42
N PRO A 180 -15.63 -14.27 -5.43
CA PRO A 180 -16.42 -14.52 -6.63
C PRO A 180 -17.10 -13.28 -7.19
N TYR A 181 -17.50 -12.34 -6.35
CA TYR A 181 -18.12 -11.08 -6.79
C TYR A 181 -17.09 -10.16 -7.47
N VAL A 182 -15.92 -9.98 -6.87
CA VAL A 182 -14.82 -9.18 -7.46
C VAL A 182 -14.38 -9.81 -8.78
N ARG A 183 -14.17 -11.13 -8.82
CA ARG A 183 -13.79 -11.86 -10.02
C ARG A 183 -14.82 -11.67 -11.13
N ASN A 184 -16.11 -11.87 -10.82
CA ASN A 184 -17.18 -11.73 -11.81
C ASN A 184 -17.28 -10.30 -12.34
N MET A 185 -17.12 -9.29 -11.49
CA MET A 185 -17.10 -7.89 -11.90
C MET A 185 -15.97 -7.62 -12.90
N ILE A 186 -14.74 -8.05 -12.59
CA ILE A 186 -13.57 -7.88 -13.46
C ILE A 186 -13.78 -8.61 -14.79
N MET A 187 -14.23 -9.88 -14.74
CA MET A 187 -14.43 -10.71 -15.92
C MET A 187 -15.49 -10.15 -16.87
N LYS A 188 -16.59 -9.63 -16.33
CA LYS A 188 -17.69 -9.06 -17.16
C LYS A 188 -17.32 -7.74 -17.82
N GLN A 189 -16.41 -6.97 -17.22
CA GLN A 189 -16.04 -5.64 -17.75
C GLN A 189 -14.87 -5.68 -18.74
N LEU A 190 -14.00 -6.69 -18.64
CA LEU A 190 -12.76 -6.73 -19.41
C LEU A 190 -12.76 -7.80 -20.51
N LYS A 191 -13.60 -8.83 -20.41
CA LYS A 191 -13.73 -9.86 -21.45
C LYS A 191 -14.53 -9.37 -22.65
N LYS A 192 -14.19 -9.96 -23.78
CA LYS A 192 -14.94 -9.90 -25.04
C LYS A 192 -16.31 -10.54 -24.90
#